data_82adf8c1dc8464e3ecbe2521560ee2c9
#
_entry.id   82adf8c1dc8464e3ecbe2521560ee2c9
#
_cell.length_a   1.000
_cell.length_b   1.000
_cell.length_c   1.000
_cell.angle_alpha   90.00
_cell.angle_beta   90.00
_cell.angle_gamma   90.00
#
_symmetry.space_group_name_H-M   'P 1'
#
loop_
_entity.id
_entity.type
_entity.pdbx_description
1 polymer ?
#
loop_
_entity_poly.entity_id
_entity_poly.type
_entity_poly.pdbx_seq_one_letter_code
_entity_poly.pdbx_strand_id
1 'polypeptide(L)'
;MKKKIFSASLAKATFALACVLTLSLAFTACDSKKDLPKQNPEEPDPKPDPKPDDPNLLTLEKAVKINGEMREVKRAVVVTDGLDNSYDIRLIFKDGDKWDYLMIDFDPNENGKTFDLKNSITGRGEKWGVQYIIDSKGTFYAHNNPNKVKFSSGEMKYNIDPITGEGSVEITNASITHEGTKYTFETKWKGKAEVDHFSAVVIKTNKSIGQTISFGTDVEDVYVLGATKVKDYYKYDQYNFEYEIKSQTIVISGKISKLDIQKEGITSIDLSRLSGIKELYISENPLTKLDVSGNTKLTLLA
;
A
#
# COMPACT_ATOMS: atom_id res chain seq x y z
N MET A 1 -47.94 -23.13 -20.01
CA MET A 1 -47.86 -23.08 -21.48
C MET A 1 -46.48 -22.58 -21.92
N LYS A 2 -45.85 -23.45 -22.70
CA LYS A 2 -44.76 -23.25 -23.68
C LYS A 2 -43.43 -22.58 -23.24
N LYS A 3 -42.49 -23.51 -23.12
CA LYS A 3 -41.04 -23.44 -23.38
C LYS A 3 -40.68 -22.63 -24.63
N LYS A 4 -39.53 -21.92 -24.59
CA LYS A 4 -38.61 -21.97 -25.73
C LYS A 4 -37.17 -21.82 -25.21
N ILE A 5 -36.45 -22.89 -25.42
CA ILE A 5 -34.99 -23.05 -25.39
C ILE A 5 -34.48 -22.58 -26.74
N PHE A 6 -33.41 -21.82 -26.79
CA PHE A 6 -32.53 -21.82 -27.96
C PHE A 6 -31.06 -21.85 -27.52
N SER A 7 -30.43 -22.86 -28.02
CA SER A 7 -29.07 -23.27 -27.90
C SER A 7 -28.20 -22.70 -29.03
N ALA A 8 -26.90 -22.69 -28.74
CA ALA A 8 -25.76 -22.80 -29.66
C ALA A 8 -25.40 -21.54 -30.49
N SER A 9 -24.15 -21.18 -30.50
CA SER A 9 -23.16 -21.81 -31.34
C SER A 9 -21.73 -21.37 -31.01
N LEU A 10 -20.88 -22.35 -30.98
CA LEU A 10 -19.43 -22.39 -30.92
C LEU A 10 -18.86 -21.87 -32.23
N ALA A 11 -17.89 -20.95 -32.20
CA ALA A 11 -16.99 -20.72 -33.32
C ALA A 11 -15.54 -20.57 -32.84
N LYS A 12 -14.81 -21.65 -33.04
CA LYS A 12 -13.34 -21.69 -33.04
C LYS A 12 -12.83 -20.99 -34.29
N ALA A 13 -11.83 -20.15 -34.14
CA ALA A 13 -10.94 -19.81 -35.25
C ALA A 13 -9.50 -19.82 -34.75
N THR A 14 -8.84 -20.89 -35.02
CA THR A 14 -7.40 -21.07 -35.10
C THR A 14 -6.89 -20.36 -36.34
N PHE A 15 -5.85 -19.56 -36.22
CA PHE A 15 -4.96 -19.27 -37.33
C PHE A 15 -3.52 -19.44 -36.90
N ALA A 16 -2.90 -20.36 -37.59
CA ALA A 16 -1.51 -20.74 -37.48
C ALA A 16 -0.67 -20.05 -38.55
N LEU A 17 0.51 -19.72 -38.18
CA LEU A 17 1.80 -20.04 -38.83
C LEU A 17 2.13 -19.45 -40.21
N ALA A 18 3.37 -18.98 -40.23
CA ALA A 18 4.37 -18.99 -41.30
C ALA A 18 4.48 -17.76 -42.20
N CYS A 19 5.65 -17.13 -42.19
CA CYS A 19 6.64 -17.40 -43.24
C CYS A 19 7.99 -16.79 -42.90
N VAL A 20 8.96 -17.66 -42.76
CA VAL A 20 10.39 -17.38 -42.92
C VAL A 20 10.63 -17.21 -44.43
N LEU A 21 11.27 -16.11 -44.81
CA LEU A 21 11.88 -16.01 -46.12
C LEU A 21 13.27 -15.36 -46.00
N THR A 22 14.25 -16.21 -46.02
CA THR A 22 15.63 -15.91 -46.33
C THR A 22 15.76 -15.49 -47.79
N LEU A 23 16.36 -14.36 -48.06
CA LEU A 23 16.93 -14.08 -49.37
C LEU A 23 18.37 -13.62 -49.20
N SER A 24 19.25 -14.51 -49.54
CA SER A 24 20.65 -14.26 -49.89
C SER A 24 20.75 -13.80 -51.35
N LEU A 25 21.41 -12.71 -51.61
CA LEU A 25 21.93 -12.38 -52.96
C LEU A 25 23.24 -11.59 -52.82
N ALA A 26 24.19 -12.21 -53.14
CA ALA A 26 25.31 -12.18 -54.09
C ALA A 26 25.89 -10.78 -54.41
N PHE A 27 27.20 -10.77 -54.22
CA PHE A 27 28.12 -9.69 -54.62
C PHE A 27 28.19 -9.53 -56.12
N THR A 28 28.24 -8.29 -56.58
CA THR A 28 28.99 -7.92 -57.77
C THR A 28 29.72 -6.62 -57.50
N ALA A 29 31.02 -6.69 -57.62
CA ALA A 29 31.92 -5.57 -57.59
C ALA A 29 31.81 -4.77 -58.90
N CYS A 30 31.80 -3.45 -58.81
CA CYS A 30 32.26 -2.59 -59.89
C CYS A 30 32.90 -1.34 -59.29
N ASP A 31 34.14 -1.20 -59.69
CA ASP A 31 35.10 -0.15 -59.39
C ASP A 31 34.70 1.13 -60.12
N SER A 32 34.62 2.27 -59.43
CA SER A 32 34.87 3.59 -60.02
C SER A 32 35.08 4.61 -58.86
N LYS A 33 36.28 5.09 -58.82
CA LYS A 33 36.73 6.27 -58.09
C LYS A 33 35.89 7.49 -58.42
N LYS A 34 35.26 8.12 -57.38
CA LYS A 34 35.00 9.56 -57.32
C LYS A 34 34.74 10.01 -55.90
N ASP A 35 35.58 10.94 -55.47
CA ASP A 35 35.40 12.00 -54.49
C ASP A 35 34.59 11.71 -53.19
N LEU A 36 35.32 11.54 -52.10
CA LEU A 36 34.83 11.52 -50.71
C LEU A 36 34.34 12.92 -50.29
N PRO A 37 33.09 13.07 -49.80
CA PRO A 37 32.70 14.21 -49.00
C PRO A 37 33.34 14.11 -47.61
N LYS A 38 33.75 15.26 -47.06
CA LYS A 38 34.33 15.42 -45.71
C LYS A 38 33.42 14.82 -44.65
N GLN A 39 33.95 13.91 -43.82
CA GLN A 39 33.32 13.40 -42.65
C GLN A 39 32.96 14.53 -41.69
N ASN A 40 31.69 14.60 -41.38
CA ASN A 40 31.18 15.34 -40.22
C ASN A 40 31.67 14.63 -38.94
N PRO A 41 31.95 15.33 -37.80
CA PRO A 41 32.38 14.68 -36.59
C PRO A 41 31.32 13.65 -36.15
N GLU A 42 31.73 12.42 -35.91
CA GLU A 42 30.91 11.32 -35.43
C GLU A 42 30.13 11.77 -34.18
N GLU A 43 28.80 11.72 -34.26
CA GLU A 43 27.96 11.66 -33.06
C GLU A 43 28.41 10.44 -32.27
N PRO A 44 28.58 10.57 -30.94
CA PRO A 44 28.93 9.42 -30.11
C PRO A 44 27.81 8.38 -30.22
N ASP A 45 28.20 7.14 -30.50
CA ASP A 45 27.30 5.99 -30.54
C ASP A 45 26.35 6.00 -29.35
N PRO A 46 25.03 5.82 -29.57
CA PRO A 46 24.09 5.72 -28.48
C PRO A 46 24.59 4.60 -27.54
N LYS A 47 24.73 4.92 -26.26
CA LYS A 47 25.08 3.92 -25.26
C LYS A 47 24.11 2.74 -25.40
N PRO A 48 24.61 1.50 -25.47
CA PRO A 48 23.74 0.33 -25.55
C PRO A 48 22.75 0.37 -24.39
N ASP A 49 21.48 0.11 -24.68
CA ASP A 49 20.45 -0.04 -23.67
C ASP A 49 20.91 -1.07 -22.63
N PRO A 50 20.75 -0.78 -21.33
CA PRO A 50 21.16 -1.70 -20.27
C PRO A 50 20.43 -3.02 -20.46
N LYS A 51 21.17 -4.14 -20.36
CA LYS A 51 20.59 -5.49 -20.46
C LYS A 51 19.50 -5.67 -19.42
N PRO A 52 18.36 -6.28 -19.76
CA PRO A 52 17.21 -6.47 -18.85
C PRO A 52 17.54 -7.22 -17.54
N ASP A 53 18.65 -7.95 -17.48
CA ASP A 53 19.04 -8.83 -16.38
C ASP A 53 20.20 -8.27 -15.51
N ASP A 54 20.46 -6.96 -15.57
CA ASP A 54 21.42 -6.35 -14.64
C ASP A 54 20.79 -6.24 -13.23
N PRO A 55 21.31 -6.96 -12.22
CA PRO A 55 20.76 -6.90 -10.86
C PRO A 55 20.90 -5.53 -10.21
N ASN A 56 21.72 -4.63 -10.78
CA ASN A 56 21.89 -3.25 -10.32
C ASN A 56 20.97 -2.27 -11.08
N LEU A 57 20.20 -2.74 -12.07
CA LEU A 57 19.26 -1.89 -12.78
C LEU A 57 18.11 -1.49 -11.85
N LEU A 58 17.97 -0.21 -11.58
CA LEU A 58 16.88 0.31 -10.77
C LEU A 58 15.57 0.26 -11.57
N THR A 59 14.65 -0.60 -11.14
CA THR A 59 13.34 -0.80 -11.78
C THR A 59 12.23 -0.05 -11.02
N LEU A 60 11.08 0.15 -11.68
CA LEU A 60 9.90 0.75 -11.01
C LEU A 60 9.36 -0.09 -9.85
N GLU A 61 9.72 -1.37 -9.75
CA GLU A 61 9.37 -2.21 -8.59
C GLU A 61 10.14 -1.82 -7.33
N LYS A 62 11.30 -1.18 -7.47
CA LYS A 62 12.17 -0.74 -6.36
C LYS A 62 12.30 0.78 -6.27
N ALA A 63 11.64 1.51 -7.15
CA ALA A 63 11.80 2.95 -7.28
C ALA A 63 10.52 3.67 -7.63
N VAL A 64 10.53 4.98 -7.40
CA VAL A 64 9.57 5.93 -7.97
C VAL A 64 10.29 6.80 -8.98
N LYS A 65 9.74 6.90 -10.18
CA LYS A 65 10.22 7.84 -11.18
C LYS A 65 9.52 9.18 -11.01
N ILE A 66 10.26 10.22 -10.72
CA ILE A 66 9.75 11.58 -10.47
C ILE A 66 10.40 12.53 -11.47
N ASN A 67 9.58 13.21 -12.28
CA ASN A 67 10.06 14.11 -13.34
C ASN A 67 11.10 13.47 -14.27
N GLY A 68 10.96 12.18 -14.56
CA GLY A 68 11.87 11.41 -15.40
C GLY A 68 13.06 10.77 -14.65
N GLU A 69 13.34 11.17 -13.40
CA GLU A 69 14.44 10.62 -12.60
C GLU A 69 13.97 9.47 -11.73
N MET A 70 14.72 8.36 -11.72
CA MET A 70 14.47 7.21 -10.84
C MET A 70 15.00 7.49 -9.45
N ARG A 71 14.14 7.38 -8.44
CA ARG A 71 14.48 7.49 -7.02
C ARG A 71 14.24 6.15 -6.34
N GLU A 72 15.31 5.53 -5.90
CA GLU A 72 15.27 4.26 -5.19
C GLU A 72 14.45 4.39 -3.90
N VAL A 73 13.54 3.44 -3.68
CA VAL A 73 12.84 3.29 -2.41
C VAL A 73 13.75 2.52 -1.45
N LYS A 74 14.44 3.24 -0.59
CA LYS A 74 15.36 2.66 0.40
C LYS A 74 14.63 1.97 1.52
N ARG A 75 13.45 2.47 1.87
CA ARG A 75 12.59 1.94 2.93
C ARG A 75 11.14 2.28 2.61
N ALA A 76 10.23 1.37 2.93
CA ALA A 76 8.81 1.63 2.93
C ALA A 76 8.24 1.43 4.35
N VAL A 77 7.31 2.29 4.76
CA VAL A 77 6.67 2.23 6.07
C VAL A 77 5.17 2.41 5.90
N VAL A 78 4.39 1.48 6.43
CA VAL A 78 2.95 1.66 6.62
C VAL A 78 2.74 2.28 7.99
N VAL A 79 2.08 3.41 8.03
CA VAL A 79 1.73 4.11 9.27
C VAL A 79 0.22 4.03 9.48
N THR A 80 -0.17 3.72 10.72
CA THR A 80 -1.56 3.74 11.15
C THR A 80 -1.64 4.62 12.38
N ASP A 81 -2.29 5.77 12.31
CA ASP A 81 -2.37 6.67 13.47
C ASP A 81 -3.48 6.28 14.46
N GLY A 82 -4.38 5.39 14.05
CA GLY A 82 -5.41 4.82 14.92
C GLY A 82 -6.50 5.80 15.37
N LEU A 83 -6.54 7.00 14.79
CA LEU A 83 -7.46 8.03 15.23
C LEU A 83 -8.65 8.24 14.27
N ASP A 84 -8.47 7.98 12.97
CA ASP A 84 -9.46 8.31 11.94
C ASP A 84 -9.57 7.32 10.77
N ASN A 85 -9.13 6.08 10.97
CA ASN A 85 -9.03 5.06 9.92
C ASN A 85 -8.08 5.45 8.78
N SER A 86 -7.16 6.36 9.03
CA SER A 86 -6.18 6.73 8.02
C SER A 86 -4.99 5.78 8.05
N TYR A 87 -4.66 5.31 6.87
CA TYR A 87 -3.46 4.53 6.61
C TYR A 87 -2.67 5.25 5.56
N ASP A 88 -1.39 5.36 5.78
CA ASP A 88 -0.49 5.79 4.73
C ASP A 88 0.65 4.79 4.53
N ILE A 89 1.10 4.66 3.28
CA ILE A 89 2.39 4.06 2.97
C ILE A 89 3.34 5.15 2.53
N ARG A 90 4.52 5.17 3.13
CA ARG A 90 5.60 6.10 2.82
C ARG A 90 6.70 5.36 2.08
N LEU A 91 6.90 5.72 0.82
CA LEU A 91 8.02 5.25 0.00
C LEU A 91 9.18 6.23 0.18
N ILE A 92 10.16 5.87 1.00
CA ILE A 92 11.22 6.76 1.49
C ILE A 92 12.45 6.64 0.60
N PHE A 93 12.88 7.78 0.04
CA PHE A 93 14.06 7.90 -0.81
C PHE A 93 15.29 8.34 -0.02
N LYS A 94 15.07 9.16 1.00
CA LYS A 94 16.09 9.70 1.89
C LYS A 94 15.50 9.81 3.29
N ASP A 95 16.22 9.28 4.27
CA ASP A 95 15.93 9.42 5.69
C ASP A 95 17.15 10.00 6.44
N GLY A 96 16.97 10.33 7.71
CA GLY A 96 17.95 11.01 8.53
C GLY A 96 17.37 12.32 9.10
N ASP A 97 18.16 13.37 9.16
CA ASP A 97 17.70 14.67 9.70
C ASP A 97 16.61 15.33 8.85
N LYS A 98 16.58 15.00 7.54
CA LYS A 98 15.58 15.46 6.59
C LYS A 98 15.14 14.31 5.70
N TRP A 99 13.85 14.21 5.50
CA TRP A 99 13.20 13.09 4.80
C TRP A 99 12.69 13.51 3.44
N ASP A 100 12.92 12.66 2.45
CA ASP A 100 12.28 12.74 1.14
C ASP A 100 11.48 11.46 0.93
N TYR A 101 10.18 11.58 0.68
CA TYR A 101 9.31 10.43 0.43
C TYR A 101 8.06 10.79 -0.37
N LEU A 102 7.48 9.78 -0.99
CA LEU A 102 6.13 9.79 -1.51
C LEU A 102 5.23 9.08 -0.51
N MET A 103 4.21 9.77 -0.02
CA MET A 103 3.19 9.22 0.86
C MET A 103 1.92 8.97 0.08
N ILE A 104 1.33 7.82 0.27
CA ILE A 104 0.05 7.43 -0.31
C ILE A 104 -0.88 7.03 0.82
N ASP A 105 -1.94 7.81 1.02
CA ASP A 105 -3.05 7.40 1.88
C ASP A 105 -3.86 6.33 1.19
N PHE A 106 -4.31 5.35 1.93
CA PHE A 106 -5.08 4.25 1.38
C PHE A 106 -6.15 3.74 2.36
N ASP A 107 -7.22 3.18 1.80
CA ASP A 107 -8.24 2.43 2.53
C ASP A 107 -8.08 0.94 2.20
N PRO A 108 -7.76 0.05 3.16
CA PRO A 108 -7.61 -1.38 2.91
C PRO A 108 -8.83 -2.04 2.26
N ASN A 109 -10.04 -1.48 2.44
CA ASN A 109 -11.25 -1.98 1.80
C ASN A 109 -11.32 -1.68 0.29
N GLU A 110 -10.44 -0.79 -0.19
CA GLU A 110 -10.33 -0.43 -1.60
C GLU A 110 -9.14 -1.12 -2.30
N ASN A 111 -8.46 -2.03 -1.61
CA ASN A 111 -7.33 -2.79 -2.16
C ASN A 111 -7.68 -3.46 -3.49
N GLY A 112 -6.77 -3.35 -4.46
CA GLY A 112 -6.90 -3.92 -5.80
C GLY A 112 -7.74 -3.11 -6.77
N LYS A 113 -8.40 -2.02 -6.33
CA LYS A 113 -9.12 -1.11 -7.23
C LYS A 113 -8.17 -0.11 -7.89
N THR A 114 -8.53 0.29 -9.11
CA THR A 114 -7.83 1.34 -9.85
C THR A 114 -8.58 2.66 -9.70
N PHE A 115 -7.85 3.71 -9.35
CA PHE A 115 -8.37 5.08 -9.20
C PHE A 115 -7.87 5.94 -10.34
N ASP A 116 -8.75 6.62 -11.05
CA ASP A 116 -8.38 7.74 -11.92
C ASP A 116 -8.10 8.97 -11.04
N LEU A 117 -6.85 9.40 -10.99
CA LEU A 117 -6.38 10.47 -10.12
C LEU A 117 -6.97 11.86 -10.48
N LYS A 118 -7.55 12.02 -11.68
CA LYS A 118 -8.27 13.24 -12.04
C LYS A 118 -9.62 13.36 -11.35
N ASN A 119 -10.22 12.22 -11.01
CA ASN A 119 -11.58 12.17 -10.50
C ASN A 119 -11.58 12.28 -8.99
N SER A 120 -12.21 13.33 -8.48
CA SER A 120 -12.57 13.40 -7.08
C SER A 120 -13.79 12.52 -6.81
N ILE A 121 -13.68 11.65 -5.81
CA ILE A 121 -14.81 10.85 -5.35
C ILE A 121 -15.62 11.69 -4.37
N THR A 122 -16.91 11.87 -4.64
CA THR A 122 -17.84 12.50 -3.70
C THR A 122 -18.29 11.44 -2.70
N GLY A 123 -18.00 11.62 -1.40
CA GLY A 123 -18.41 10.69 -0.34
C GLY A 123 -17.69 10.98 0.98
N ARG A 124 -18.17 10.41 2.06
CA ARG A 124 -17.47 10.42 3.34
C ARG A 124 -16.30 9.41 3.29
N GLY A 125 -15.12 9.88 3.68
CA GLY A 125 -13.88 9.10 3.75
C GLY A 125 -12.98 9.29 2.53
N GLU A 126 -11.72 9.58 2.79
CA GLU A 126 -10.69 9.63 1.77
C GLU A 126 -10.30 8.22 1.41
N LYS A 127 -10.41 7.86 0.13
CA LYS A 127 -10.07 6.52 -0.36
C LYS A 127 -8.64 6.44 -0.88
N TRP A 128 -8.06 7.58 -1.17
CA TRP A 128 -6.68 7.76 -1.56
C TRP A 128 -6.24 9.20 -1.38
N GLY A 129 -4.98 9.37 -1.07
CA GLY A 129 -4.26 10.63 -1.09
C GLY A 129 -2.84 10.41 -1.60
N VAL A 130 -2.22 11.45 -2.13
CA VAL A 130 -0.80 11.43 -2.54
C VAL A 130 -0.15 12.71 -2.05
N GLN A 131 0.86 12.58 -1.22
CA GLN A 131 1.69 13.68 -0.76
C GLN A 131 3.15 13.46 -1.14
N TYR A 132 3.79 14.48 -1.66
CA TYR A 132 5.21 14.49 -1.92
C TYR A 132 5.94 15.38 -0.93
N ILE A 133 6.93 14.84 -0.27
CA ILE A 133 7.73 15.49 0.77
C ILE A 133 9.18 15.58 0.31
N ILE A 134 9.76 16.76 0.40
CA ILE A 134 11.18 17.03 0.14
C ILE A 134 11.77 17.76 1.34
N ASP A 135 12.92 17.32 1.84
CA ASP A 135 13.61 17.90 2.99
C ASP A 135 12.68 18.09 4.21
N SER A 136 11.81 17.11 4.47
CA SER A 136 10.77 17.14 5.51
C SER A 136 9.71 18.23 5.36
N LYS A 137 9.58 18.80 4.17
CA LYS A 137 8.55 19.80 3.85
C LYS A 137 7.58 19.24 2.81
N GLY A 138 6.30 19.37 3.08
CA GLY A 138 5.25 19.02 2.12
C GLY A 138 5.35 19.91 0.89
N THR A 139 5.49 19.29 -0.29
CA THR A 139 5.48 20.00 -1.56
C THR A 139 4.04 20.20 -2.01
N PHE A 140 3.23 19.15 -1.99
CA PHE A 140 1.78 19.20 -2.23
C PHE A 140 1.11 18.01 -1.54
N TYR A 141 -0.21 18.14 -1.35
CA TYR A 141 -1.07 17.04 -0.93
C TYR A 141 -2.31 17.02 -1.83
N ALA A 142 -2.43 15.98 -2.61
CA ALA A 142 -3.54 15.73 -3.52
C ALA A 142 -4.32 14.50 -3.07
N HIS A 143 -5.64 14.62 -3.01
CA HIS A 143 -6.51 13.52 -2.66
C HIS A 143 -7.86 13.65 -3.37
N ASN A 144 -8.73 12.65 -3.19
CA ASN A 144 -10.02 12.60 -3.86
C ASN A 144 -11.04 13.70 -3.43
N ASN A 145 -10.67 14.64 -2.58
CA ASN A 145 -11.52 15.77 -2.19
C ASN A 145 -11.55 16.83 -3.30
N PRO A 146 -12.74 17.30 -3.74
CA PRO A 146 -12.87 18.26 -4.84
C PRO A 146 -12.25 19.63 -4.56
N ASN A 147 -12.01 19.98 -3.30
CA ASN A 147 -11.48 21.29 -2.87
C ASN A 147 -9.96 21.33 -2.73
N LYS A 148 -9.27 20.25 -3.03
CA LYS A 148 -7.81 20.13 -2.92
C LYS A 148 -7.12 20.13 -4.28
N VAL A 149 -5.79 20.17 -4.26
CA VAL A 149 -4.97 20.08 -5.48
C VAL A 149 -5.27 18.78 -6.21
N LYS A 150 -5.40 18.83 -7.53
CA LYS A 150 -5.80 17.69 -8.35
C LYS A 150 -4.73 17.32 -9.36
N PHE A 151 -4.61 16.02 -9.61
CA PHE A 151 -3.87 15.52 -10.75
C PHE A 151 -4.57 15.92 -12.07
N SER A 152 -3.77 16.25 -13.06
CA SER A 152 -4.23 16.49 -14.44
C SER A 152 -4.34 15.20 -15.26
N SER A 153 -3.61 14.14 -14.84
CA SER A 153 -3.65 12.80 -15.43
C SER A 153 -3.15 11.76 -14.42
N GLY A 154 -3.39 10.51 -14.71
CA GLY A 154 -2.81 9.37 -14.03
C GLY A 154 -3.82 8.41 -13.44
N GLU A 155 -3.34 7.20 -13.21
CA GLU A 155 -4.05 6.14 -12.51
C GLU A 155 -3.21 5.65 -11.35
N MET A 156 -3.87 5.22 -10.29
CA MET A 156 -3.24 4.60 -9.13
C MET A 156 -3.99 3.33 -8.74
N LYS A 157 -3.23 2.32 -8.39
CA LYS A 157 -3.72 1.09 -7.77
C LYS A 157 -2.82 0.74 -6.60
N TYR A 158 -3.41 0.34 -5.51
CA TYR A 158 -2.67 -0.19 -4.37
C TYR A 158 -3.27 -1.52 -3.91
N ASN A 159 -2.44 -2.32 -3.27
CA ASN A 159 -2.85 -3.53 -2.56
C ASN A 159 -1.89 -3.71 -1.40
N ILE A 160 -2.28 -3.28 -0.20
CA ILE A 160 -1.41 -3.19 0.97
C ILE A 160 -2.11 -3.86 2.14
N ASP A 161 -1.45 -4.84 2.75
CA ASP A 161 -1.87 -5.40 4.02
C ASP A 161 -1.28 -4.54 5.16
N PRO A 162 -2.12 -3.77 5.86
CA PRO A 162 -1.64 -2.88 6.91
C PRO A 162 -1.17 -3.61 8.18
N ILE A 163 -1.40 -4.93 8.29
CA ILE A 163 -0.95 -5.76 9.42
C ILE A 163 0.46 -6.28 9.15
N THR A 164 0.70 -6.81 7.96
CA THR A 164 1.98 -7.45 7.60
C THR A 164 2.95 -6.53 6.91
N GLY A 165 2.46 -5.43 6.32
CA GLY A 165 3.22 -4.52 5.47
C GLY A 165 3.47 -5.05 4.05
N GLU A 166 3.02 -6.27 3.73
CA GLU A 166 3.15 -6.80 2.38
C GLU A 166 2.27 -6.01 1.42
N GLY A 167 2.81 -5.62 0.27
CA GLY A 167 1.96 -4.89 -0.67
C GLY A 167 2.63 -4.39 -1.92
N SER A 168 1.83 -3.62 -2.66
CA SER A 168 2.23 -2.96 -3.91
C SER A 168 1.51 -1.63 -4.08
N VAL A 169 2.20 -0.71 -4.75
CA VAL A 169 1.66 0.56 -5.23
C VAL A 169 2.03 0.71 -6.71
N GLU A 170 1.04 0.86 -7.55
CA GLU A 170 1.22 1.17 -8.96
C GLU A 170 0.66 2.55 -9.26
N ILE A 171 1.48 3.45 -9.79
CA ILE A 171 1.10 4.79 -10.27
C ILE A 171 1.59 4.89 -11.71
N THR A 172 0.69 5.23 -12.63
CA THR A 172 1.00 5.35 -14.06
C THR A 172 0.57 6.71 -14.59
N ASN A 173 1.43 7.33 -15.39
CA ASN A 173 1.14 8.59 -16.11
C ASN A 173 0.60 9.72 -15.21
N ALA A 174 0.94 9.72 -13.93
CA ALA A 174 0.46 10.73 -12.99
C ALA A 174 1.15 12.07 -13.23
N SER A 175 0.37 13.13 -13.36
CA SER A 175 0.85 14.49 -13.55
C SER A 175 0.02 15.47 -12.72
N ILE A 176 0.70 16.35 -11.99
CA ILE A 176 0.10 17.39 -11.16
C ILE A 176 0.90 18.69 -11.34
N THR A 177 0.19 19.83 -11.34
CA THR A 177 0.85 21.14 -11.30
C THR A 177 0.49 21.81 -9.98
N HIS A 178 1.49 22.20 -9.21
CA HIS A 178 1.32 22.91 -7.96
C HIS A 178 2.27 24.11 -7.92
N GLU A 179 1.74 25.27 -7.60
CA GLU A 179 2.49 26.55 -7.58
C GLU A 179 3.34 26.80 -8.84
N GLY A 180 2.77 26.47 -10.01
CA GLY A 180 3.44 26.64 -11.29
C GLY A 180 4.48 25.55 -11.65
N THR A 181 4.79 24.65 -10.73
CA THR A 181 5.72 23.53 -10.96
C THR A 181 4.94 22.27 -11.33
N LYS A 182 5.35 21.64 -12.43
CA LYS A 182 4.78 20.37 -12.86
C LYS A 182 5.58 19.21 -12.27
N TYR A 183 4.87 18.23 -11.71
CA TYR A 183 5.41 16.97 -11.22
C TYR A 183 4.80 15.81 -11.99
N THR A 184 5.61 14.80 -12.29
CA THR A 184 5.16 13.54 -12.87
C THR A 184 5.63 12.38 -12.01
N PHE A 185 4.78 11.34 -11.88
CA PHE A 185 5.07 10.17 -11.04
C PHE A 185 4.73 8.88 -11.76
N GLU A 186 5.65 7.92 -11.66
CA GLU A 186 5.44 6.53 -12.07
C GLU A 186 6.09 5.59 -11.04
N THR A 187 5.40 4.53 -10.66
CA THR A 187 5.96 3.45 -9.84
C THR A 187 5.18 2.15 -10.03
N LYS A 188 5.83 1.04 -9.79
CA LYS A 188 5.26 -0.31 -9.65
C LYS A 188 5.81 -0.97 -8.41
N TRP A 189 6.01 -0.18 -7.37
CA TRP A 189 6.62 -0.66 -6.14
C TRP A 189 5.91 -1.89 -5.62
N LYS A 190 6.70 -2.90 -5.23
CA LYS A 190 6.23 -4.12 -4.61
C LYS A 190 7.23 -4.58 -3.57
N GLY A 191 6.75 -4.92 -2.39
CA GLY A 191 7.63 -5.37 -1.32
C GLY A 191 6.93 -5.49 0.01
N LYS A 192 7.76 -5.51 1.04
CA LYS A 192 7.33 -5.48 2.43
C LYS A 192 7.74 -4.17 3.06
N ALA A 193 6.75 -3.41 3.53
CA ALA A 193 6.96 -2.22 4.34
C ALA A 193 7.13 -2.60 5.82
N GLU A 194 7.86 -1.80 6.55
CA GLU A 194 7.78 -1.78 8.01
C GLU A 194 6.38 -1.31 8.40
N VAL A 195 5.82 -1.87 9.48
CA VAL A 195 4.51 -1.44 9.96
C VAL A 195 4.67 -0.71 11.27
N ASP A 196 4.18 0.53 11.32
CA ASP A 196 4.18 1.36 12.52
C ASP A 196 2.74 1.60 13.00
N HIS A 197 2.28 0.72 13.88
CA HIS A 197 0.99 0.87 14.56
C HIS A 197 1.16 1.80 15.76
N PHE A 198 0.70 3.03 15.60
CA PHE A 198 0.74 3.99 16.70
C PHE A 198 -0.38 3.67 17.72
N SER A 199 0.01 3.51 19.00
CA SER A 199 -0.94 3.23 20.11
C SER A 199 -1.87 2.04 19.85
N ALA A 200 -1.29 0.87 19.53
CA ALA A 200 -2.05 -0.33 19.20
C ALA A 200 -1.63 -1.55 20.02
N VAL A 201 -2.56 -2.48 20.15
CA VAL A 201 -2.31 -3.86 20.56
C VAL A 201 -2.51 -4.78 19.37
N VAL A 202 -1.60 -5.72 19.18
CA VAL A 202 -1.74 -6.79 18.18
C VAL A 202 -2.03 -8.09 18.89
N ILE A 203 -3.12 -8.75 18.55
CA ILE A 203 -3.53 -10.03 19.13
C ILE A 203 -3.60 -11.11 18.05
N LYS A 204 -3.34 -12.36 18.48
CA LYS A 204 -3.70 -13.54 17.69
C LYS A 204 -4.68 -14.38 18.48
N THR A 205 -5.69 -14.91 17.82
CA THR A 205 -6.71 -15.78 18.43
C THR A 205 -6.74 -17.14 17.74
N ASN A 206 -7.14 -18.19 18.48
CA ASN A 206 -7.41 -19.50 17.92
C ASN A 206 -8.86 -19.68 17.44
N LYS A 207 -9.70 -18.65 17.62
CA LYS A 207 -11.05 -18.65 17.06
C LYS A 207 -10.99 -18.64 15.54
N SER A 208 -11.95 -19.30 14.90
CA SER A 208 -12.03 -19.38 13.45
C SER A 208 -12.54 -18.08 12.81
N ILE A 209 -12.17 -17.84 11.55
CA ILE A 209 -12.76 -16.77 10.73
C ILE A 209 -14.27 -16.95 10.69
N GLY A 210 -15.04 -15.86 10.84
CA GLY A 210 -16.49 -15.84 10.93
C GLY A 210 -17.04 -15.98 12.35
N GLN A 211 -16.24 -16.41 13.34
CA GLN A 211 -16.61 -16.32 14.75
C GLN A 211 -16.46 -14.88 15.27
N THR A 212 -17.02 -14.62 16.44
CA THR A 212 -16.92 -13.31 17.08
C THR A 212 -15.84 -13.27 18.15
N ILE A 213 -15.21 -12.10 18.25
CA ILE A 213 -14.35 -11.72 19.36
C ILE A 213 -14.95 -10.50 20.06
N SER A 214 -14.88 -10.48 21.39
CA SER A 214 -15.40 -9.37 22.19
C SER A 214 -14.30 -8.77 23.04
N PHE A 215 -14.32 -7.46 23.23
CA PHE A 215 -13.41 -6.78 24.14
C PHE A 215 -14.03 -5.50 24.68
N GLY A 216 -13.52 -5.03 25.81
CA GLY A 216 -13.89 -3.78 26.45
C GLY A 216 -12.73 -2.80 26.54
N THR A 217 -13.02 -1.51 26.42
CA THR A 217 -12.04 -0.42 26.57
C THR A 217 -12.62 0.77 27.33
N ASP A 218 -11.75 1.66 27.79
CA ASP A 218 -12.15 2.93 28.42
C ASP A 218 -12.46 4.04 27.39
N VAL A 219 -12.29 3.78 26.08
CA VAL A 219 -12.56 4.73 25.00
C VAL A 219 -13.54 4.16 24.00
N GLU A 220 -14.39 5.02 23.43
CA GLU A 220 -15.36 4.67 22.39
C GLU A 220 -14.68 4.52 21.02
N ASP A 221 -13.74 5.41 20.74
CA ASP A 221 -13.06 5.46 19.46
C ASP A 221 -11.90 4.47 19.43
N VAL A 222 -12.21 3.25 18.96
CA VAL A 222 -11.21 2.23 18.65
C VAL A 222 -11.29 1.86 17.18
N TYR A 223 -10.13 1.60 16.62
CA TYR A 223 -10.00 1.12 15.26
C TYR A 223 -9.51 -0.33 15.26
N VAL A 224 -10.16 -1.19 14.48
CA VAL A 224 -9.89 -2.62 14.47
C VAL A 224 -9.60 -3.11 13.06
N LEU A 225 -8.41 -3.70 12.88
CA LEU A 225 -8.03 -4.43 11.67
C LEU A 225 -8.15 -5.93 11.87
N GLY A 226 -8.46 -6.63 10.80
CA GLY A 226 -8.60 -8.08 10.82
C GLY A 226 -9.95 -8.57 11.34
N ALA A 227 -10.89 -7.66 11.65
CA ALA A 227 -12.25 -7.99 12.05
C ALA A 227 -13.25 -6.90 11.63
N THR A 228 -14.52 -7.27 11.48
CA THR A 228 -15.61 -6.36 11.10
C THR A 228 -16.53 -6.15 12.30
N LYS A 229 -16.83 -4.89 12.63
CA LYS A 229 -17.70 -4.51 13.74
C LYS A 229 -19.10 -5.10 13.56
N VAL A 230 -19.60 -5.77 14.59
CA VAL A 230 -20.96 -6.31 14.67
C VAL A 230 -21.83 -5.38 15.50
N LYS A 231 -21.37 -5.03 16.72
CA LYS A 231 -22.05 -4.09 17.60
C LYS A 231 -21.09 -3.51 18.63
N ASP A 232 -21.54 -2.44 19.28
CA ASP A 232 -20.93 -1.83 20.44
C ASP A 232 -22.01 -1.36 21.42
N TYR A 233 -21.64 -1.26 22.70
CA TYR A 233 -22.51 -0.75 23.75
C TYR A 233 -21.66 -0.33 24.97
N TYR A 234 -22.16 0.66 25.70
CA TYR A 234 -21.55 1.08 26.96
C TYR A 234 -22.20 0.34 28.14
N LYS A 235 -21.38 -0.35 28.94
CA LYS A 235 -21.82 -1.06 30.13
C LYS A 235 -20.64 -1.31 31.06
N TYR A 236 -20.89 -1.27 32.40
CA TYR A 236 -19.88 -1.49 33.42
C TYR A 236 -18.68 -0.55 33.34
N ASP A 237 -18.98 0.74 33.10
CA ASP A 237 -17.99 1.82 32.93
C ASP A 237 -16.91 1.55 31.86
N GLN A 238 -17.33 0.86 30.80
CA GLN A 238 -16.49 0.62 29.64
C GLN A 238 -17.33 0.51 28.37
N TYR A 239 -16.71 0.83 27.24
CA TYR A 239 -17.22 0.54 25.90
C TYR A 239 -16.91 -0.91 25.56
N ASN A 240 -17.92 -1.66 25.17
CA ASN A 240 -17.81 -3.06 24.80
C ASN A 240 -18.06 -3.22 23.32
N PHE A 241 -17.25 -4.01 22.68
CA PHE A 241 -17.26 -4.22 21.24
C PHE A 241 -17.36 -5.71 20.92
N GLU A 242 -18.10 -6.02 19.88
CA GLU A 242 -18.16 -7.35 19.28
C GLU A 242 -17.83 -7.25 17.80
N TYR A 243 -16.84 -8.03 17.35
CA TYR A 243 -16.35 -8.04 16.00
C TYR A 243 -16.37 -9.44 15.41
N GLU A 244 -16.77 -9.58 14.12
CA GLU A 244 -16.62 -10.82 13.37
C GLU A 244 -15.19 -10.93 12.84
N ILE A 245 -14.51 -12.02 13.15
CA ILE A 245 -13.13 -12.28 12.79
C ILE A 245 -12.98 -12.46 11.27
N LYS A 246 -12.12 -11.70 10.65
CA LYS A 246 -11.74 -11.79 9.23
C LYS A 246 -10.28 -12.24 9.07
N SER A 247 -9.47 -12.11 10.12
CA SER A 247 -8.09 -12.58 10.22
C SER A 247 -7.82 -13.09 11.63
N GLN A 248 -7.00 -14.12 11.78
CA GLN A 248 -6.58 -14.57 13.12
C GLN A 248 -5.60 -13.60 13.80
N THR A 249 -5.05 -12.65 13.05
CA THR A 249 -4.32 -11.52 13.59
C THR A 249 -5.21 -10.29 13.55
N ILE A 250 -5.43 -9.69 14.71
CA ILE A 250 -6.29 -8.52 14.88
C ILE A 250 -5.47 -7.42 15.53
N VAL A 251 -5.59 -6.20 15.00
CA VAL A 251 -4.97 -5.01 15.57
C VAL A 251 -6.08 -4.12 16.12
N ILE A 252 -5.96 -3.73 17.39
CA ILE A 252 -6.88 -2.79 18.04
C ILE A 252 -6.08 -1.54 18.38
N SER A 253 -6.41 -0.43 17.71
CA SER A 253 -5.73 0.86 17.85
C SER A 253 -6.63 1.87 18.55
N GLY A 254 -6.03 2.80 19.31
CA GLY A 254 -6.73 3.85 20.03
C GLY A 254 -5.93 4.33 21.24
N LYS A 255 -6.41 5.41 21.88
CA LYS A 255 -5.81 5.92 23.13
C LYS A 255 -6.23 5.08 24.35
N ILE A 256 -6.15 3.76 24.22
CA ILE A 256 -6.63 2.77 25.18
C ILE A 256 -5.75 2.81 26.42
N SER A 257 -6.35 3.01 27.61
CA SER A 257 -5.68 2.83 28.88
C SER A 257 -6.22 1.65 29.68
N LYS A 258 -7.37 1.10 29.30
CA LYS A 258 -7.96 -0.13 29.84
C LYS A 258 -8.34 -1.05 28.69
N LEU A 259 -7.91 -2.30 28.76
CA LEU A 259 -8.30 -3.37 27.83
C LEU A 259 -8.79 -4.59 28.60
N ASP A 260 -10.02 -5.01 28.31
CA ASP A 260 -10.63 -6.23 28.82
C ASP A 260 -10.89 -7.18 27.64
N ILE A 261 -10.15 -8.28 27.57
CA ILE A 261 -10.22 -9.27 26.49
C ILE A 261 -10.12 -10.69 27.04
N GLN A 262 -10.94 -10.99 28.04
CA GLN A 262 -10.97 -12.28 28.71
C GLN A 262 -11.76 -13.32 27.91
N LYS A 263 -11.35 -14.61 27.95
CA LYS A 263 -12.09 -15.75 27.34
C LYS A 263 -12.21 -15.69 25.81
N GLU A 264 -11.32 -14.99 25.15
CA GLU A 264 -11.42 -14.71 23.70
C GLU A 264 -10.49 -15.58 22.84
N GLY A 265 -9.88 -16.61 23.47
CA GLY A 265 -9.01 -17.54 22.75
C GLY A 265 -7.71 -16.90 22.27
N ILE A 266 -7.22 -15.89 22.99
CA ILE A 266 -6.00 -15.16 22.64
C ILE A 266 -4.79 -16.06 22.88
N THR A 267 -4.05 -16.33 21.80
CA THR A 267 -2.83 -17.16 21.83
C THR A 267 -1.56 -16.32 21.88
N SER A 268 -1.63 -15.07 21.46
CA SER A 268 -0.51 -14.12 21.49
C SER A 268 -1.05 -12.70 21.61
N ILE A 269 -0.34 -11.87 22.34
CA ILE A 269 -0.59 -10.43 22.46
C ILE A 269 0.73 -9.67 22.42
N ASP A 270 0.78 -8.60 21.63
CA ASP A 270 1.88 -7.64 21.57
C ASP A 270 1.36 -6.28 22.04
N LEU A 271 1.88 -5.82 23.16
CA LEU A 271 1.55 -4.55 23.83
C LEU A 271 2.65 -3.51 23.66
N SER A 272 3.71 -3.79 22.90
CA SER A 272 4.89 -2.93 22.79
C SER A 272 4.58 -1.52 22.28
N ARG A 273 3.49 -1.38 21.50
CA ARG A 273 3.00 -0.10 20.95
C ARG A 273 1.90 0.55 21.79
N LEU A 274 1.44 -0.10 22.86
CA LEU A 274 0.39 0.40 23.75
C LEU A 274 0.97 0.93 25.07
N SER A 275 1.86 1.90 24.99
CA SER A 275 2.56 2.47 26.17
C SER A 275 1.63 3.17 27.18
N GLY A 276 0.39 3.48 26.79
CA GLY A 276 -0.62 4.13 27.62
C GLY A 276 -1.41 3.22 28.54
N ILE A 277 -1.31 1.89 28.35
CA ILE A 277 -2.11 0.91 29.09
C ILE A 277 -1.87 0.98 30.61
N LYS A 278 -2.95 1.02 31.39
CA LYS A 278 -2.95 1.03 32.86
C LYS A 278 -3.59 -0.22 33.44
N GLU A 279 -4.62 -0.74 32.75
CA GLU A 279 -5.39 -1.90 33.20
C GLU A 279 -5.51 -2.91 32.04
N LEU A 280 -5.11 -4.14 32.30
CA LEU A 280 -5.19 -5.26 31.36
C LEU A 280 -5.89 -6.44 32.01
N TYR A 281 -7.06 -6.81 31.50
CA TYR A 281 -7.81 -8.01 31.88
C TYR A 281 -7.72 -9.00 30.70
N ILE A 282 -6.97 -10.10 30.90
CA ILE A 282 -6.65 -11.06 29.83
C ILE A 282 -6.78 -12.52 30.29
N SER A 283 -7.38 -12.73 31.44
CA SER A 283 -7.55 -14.07 32.01
C SER A 283 -8.33 -15.01 31.09
N GLU A 284 -8.20 -16.32 31.35
CA GLU A 284 -8.87 -17.41 30.63
C GLU A 284 -8.59 -17.41 29.10
N ASN A 285 -7.39 -16.99 28.70
CA ASN A 285 -6.88 -17.09 27.33
C ASN A 285 -5.71 -18.09 27.28
N PRO A 286 -5.53 -18.85 26.18
CA PRO A 286 -4.46 -19.84 26.05
C PRO A 286 -3.10 -19.17 25.72
N LEU A 287 -2.75 -18.10 26.44
CA LEU A 287 -1.46 -17.42 26.28
C LEU A 287 -0.34 -18.28 26.85
N THR A 288 0.73 -18.42 26.08
CA THR A 288 1.97 -19.09 26.54
C THR A 288 3.02 -18.12 27.08
N LYS A 289 2.90 -16.86 26.69
CA LYS A 289 3.81 -15.78 27.09
C LYS A 289 3.04 -14.45 27.11
N LEU A 290 3.35 -13.61 28.09
CA LEU A 290 2.90 -12.22 28.17
C LEU A 290 4.11 -11.35 28.51
N ASP A 291 4.42 -10.39 27.65
CA ASP A 291 5.48 -9.41 27.86
C ASP A 291 4.85 -8.03 28.07
N VAL A 292 4.98 -7.51 29.28
CA VAL A 292 4.51 -6.18 29.70
C VAL A 292 5.66 -5.25 30.10
N SER A 293 6.90 -5.63 29.83
CA SER A 293 8.10 -4.91 30.26
C SER A 293 8.16 -3.45 29.78
N GLY A 294 7.59 -3.18 28.60
CA GLY A 294 7.46 -1.84 28.03
C GLY A 294 6.29 -1.01 28.58
N ASN A 295 5.35 -1.65 29.28
CA ASN A 295 4.11 -1.02 29.73
C ASN A 295 4.25 -0.44 31.14
N THR A 296 5.13 0.54 31.32
CA THR A 296 5.52 1.09 32.63
C THR A 296 4.38 1.80 33.39
N LYS A 297 3.24 2.06 32.72
CA LYS A 297 2.04 2.64 33.32
C LYS A 297 1.04 1.59 33.80
N LEU A 298 1.31 0.30 33.58
CA LEU A 298 0.40 -0.79 33.94
C LEU A 298 0.33 -0.90 35.47
N THR A 299 -0.86 -0.73 36.02
CA THR A 299 -1.15 -0.79 37.46
C THR A 299 -2.02 -1.97 37.84
N LEU A 300 -2.72 -2.57 36.88
CA LEU A 300 -3.57 -3.73 37.06
C LEU A 300 -3.37 -4.75 35.93
N LEU A 301 -3.09 -6.00 36.29
CA LEU A 301 -3.02 -7.15 35.38
C LEU A 301 -3.84 -8.30 36.03
N ALA A 302 -4.86 -8.81 35.31
CA ALA A 302 -5.75 -9.87 35.75
C ALA A 302 -6.01 -10.93 34.67
#